data_3d1aff828130e28c85190f52000beecf
#
_entry.id   3d1aff828130e28c85190f52000beecf
#
_cell.length_a   1.000
_cell.length_b   1.000
_cell.length_c   1.000
_cell.angle_alpha   90.00
_cell.angle_beta   90.00
_cell.angle_gamma   90.00
#
_symmetry.space_group_name_H-M   'P 1'
#
loop_
_entity.id
_entity.type
_entity.pdbx_description
1 polymer ?
#
loop_
_entity_poly.entity_id
_entity_poly.type
_entity_poly.pdbx_seq_one_letter_code
_entity_poly.pdbx_strand_id
1 'polypeptide(L)'
;TVRGLVTLHKVKSKYYMELPYSVMDAQMLLAARVSGISNNRDIIAGRMPHDPLLIRWSADDDKVSLHTVDCSAVCDSAESIAPGFERNKIDPVMQAFPIAAVSPDSSAVVIEVGSFFASDQKPFRPFLDASPLAKLFGLRESMQGKFQKEMSGVVSMQAFPENVNFRTRMVYTVYDHPFTAEMTV
;
A
#
# COMPACT_ATOMS: atom_id res chain seq x y z
N THR A 1 -14.31 14.82 4.56
CA THR A 1 -14.77 13.42 4.75
C THR A 1 -15.37 12.92 3.46
N VAL A 2 -14.99 11.70 3.06
CA VAL A 2 -15.55 10.96 1.92
C VAL A 2 -15.95 9.57 2.42
N ARG A 3 -17.14 9.10 2.06
CA ARG A 3 -17.68 7.82 2.53
C ARG A 3 -17.80 6.81 1.40
N GLY A 4 -17.51 5.55 1.68
CA GLY A 4 -17.60 4.40 0.79
C GLY A 4 -17.41 3.10 1.56
N LEU A 5 -16.62 2.15 1.04
CA LEU A 5 -16.22 0.93 1.74
C LEU A 5 -15.64 1.24 3.13
N VAL A 6 -14.87 2.31 3.22
CA VAL A 6 -14.37 2.91 4.46
C VAL A 6 -14.66 4.42 4.41
N THR A 7 -14.56 5.11 5.54
CA THR A 7 -14.67 6.57 5.56
C THR A 7 -13.28 7.20 5.61
N LEU A 8 -13.04 8.14 4.71
CA LEU A 8 -11.77 8.87 4.62
C LEU A 8 -11.92 10.29 5.15
N HIS A 9 -10.97 10.72 5.97
CA HIS A 9 -10.95 12.05 6.56
C HIS A 9 -9.65 12.76 6.24
N LYS A 10 -9.74 14.04 5.92
CA LYS A 10 -8.59 14.94 5.85
C LYS A 10 -8.70 15.96 6.99
N VAL A 11 -7.70 15.97 7.86
CA VAL A 11 -7.59 16.90 8.97
C VAL A 11 -6.26 17.63 8.83
N LYS A 12 -6.32 18.90 8.43
CA LYS A 12 -5.13 19.69 8.06
C LYS A 12 -4.34 18.98 6.94
N SER A 13 -3.10 18.61 7.20
CA SER A 13 -2.21 17.88 6.26
C SER A 13 -2.23 16.37 6.43
N LYS A 14 -2.98 15.84 7.39
CA LYS A 14 -3.05 14.40 7.69
C LYS A 14 -4.27 13.75 7.05
N TYR A 15 -4.11 12.50 6.67
CA TYR A 15 -5.14 11.68 6.04
C TYR A 15 -5.41 10.47 6.91
N TYR A 16 -6.67 10.30 7.28
CA TYR A 16 -7.13 9.23 8.15
C TYR A 16 -8.11 8.33 7.43
N MET A 17 -8.09 7.08 7.77
CA MET A 17 -9.03 6.06 7.32
C MET A 17 -9.75 5.49 8.53
N GLU A 18 -11.06 5.58 8.51
CA GLU A 18 -11.97 4.96 9.46
C GLU A 18 -12.38 3.61 8.89
N LEU A 19 -11.88 2.56 9.52
CA LEU A 19 -12.05 1.16 9.12
C LEU A 19 -13.16 0.54 9.97
N PRO A 20 -14.31 0.20 9.39
CA PRO A 20 -15.32 -0.59 10.09
C PRO A 20 -14.77 -1.95 10.50
N TYR A 21 -15.15 -2.46 11.65
CA TYR A 21 -14.77 -3.83 12.04
C TYR A 21 -15.28 -4.89 11.06
N SER A 22 -16.32 -4.60 10.30
CA SER A 22 -16.84 -5.50 9.26
C SER A 22 -15.89 -5.73 8.08
N VAL A 23 -14.88 -4.87 7.87
CA VAL A 23 -13.86 -5.06 6.82
C VAL A 23 -12.60 -5.73 7.34
N MET A 24 -12.50 -5.96 8.66
CA MET A 24 -11.37 -6.71 9.23
C MET A 24 -11.42 -8.16 8.75
N ASP A 25 -10.26 -8.74 8.60
CA ASP A 25 -10.03 -10.10 8.08
C ASP A 25 -10.52 -10.36 6.64
N ALA A 26 -11.18 -9.38 6.01
CA ALA A 26 -11.52 -9.48 4.60
C ALA A 26 -10.27 -9.35 3.72
N GLN A 27 -10.16 -10.20 2.70
CA GLN A 27 -9.09 -10.12 1.72
C GLN A 27 -9.39 -9.02 0.71
N MET A 28 -8.39 -8.17 0.46
CA MET A 28 -8.46 -7.04 -0.46
C MET A 28 -7.24 -7.00 -1.36
N LEU A 29 -7.34 -6.35 -2.52
CA LEU A 29 -6.21 -6.11 -3.39
C LEU A 29 -5.64 -4.70 -3.15
N LEU A 30 -4.34 -4.64 -2.93
CA LEU A 30 -3.56 -3.41 -2.91
C LEU A 30 -2.80 -3.31 -4.22
N ALA A 31 -3.19 -2.39 -5.09
CA ALA A 31 -2.58 -2.17 -6.39
C ALA A 31 -2.18 -0.72 -6.55
N ALA A 32 -1.01 -0.45 -7.14
CA ALA A 32 -0.54 0.89 -7.43
C ALA A 32 -0.25 1.06 -8.92
N ARG A 33 -0.69 2.19 -9.47
CA ARG A 33 -0.50 2.56 -10.87
C ARG A 33 0.14 3.93 -10.97
N VAL A 34 1.08 4.07 -11.90
CA VAL A 34 1.61 5.39 -12.27
C VAL A 34 0.52 6.20 -12.96
N SER A 35 0.07 7.30 -12.35
CA SER A 35 -0.97 8.17 -12.90
C SER A 35 -0.43 9.45 -13.54
N GLY A 36 0.84 9.80 -13.27
CA GLY A 36 1.52 10.93 -13.89
C GLY A 36 3.02 10.89 -13.63
N ILE A 37 3.79 11.51 -14.50
CA ILE A 37 5.27 11.58 -14.40
C ILE A 37 5.78 12.90 -14.95
N SER A 38 6.88 13.38 -14.39
CA SER A 38 7.58 14.58 -14.88
C SER A 38 8.46 14.33 -16.10
N ASN A 39 8.83 13.08 -16.36
CA ASN A 39 9.73 12.68 -17.44
C ASN A 39 9.46 11.21 -17.82
N ASN A 40 9.23 10.95 -19.11
CA ASN A 40 8.79 9.66 -19.64
C ASN A 40 9.91 8.78 -20.23
N ARG A 41 11.18 9.01 -19.86
CA ARG A 41 12.30 8.24 -20.45
C ARG A 41 12.22 6.74 -20.14
N ASP A 42 11.92 6.38 -18.89
CA ASP A 42 12.02 5.00 -18.41
C ASP A 42 10.72 4.51 -17.75
N ILE A 43 9.77 5.41 -17.50
CA ILE A 43 8.49 5.12 -16.84
C ILE A 43 7.36 5.67 -17.71
N ILE A 44 6.27 4.90 -17.81
CA ILE A 44 5.09 5.27 -18.60
C ILE A 44 3.89 5.39 -17.68
N ALA A 45 3.15 6.50 -17.79
CA ALA A 45 1.88 6.67 -17.09
C ALA A 45 0.87 5.59 -17.56
N GLY A 46 0.07 5.10 -16.60
CA GLY A 46 -0.84 3.97 -16.81
C GLY A 46 -0.26 2.61 -16.43
N ARG A 47 1.07 2.49 -16.28
CA ARG A 47 1.72 1.23 -15.94
C ARG A 47 1.57 0.93 -14.43
N MET A 48 1.48 -0.36 -14.12
CA MET A 48 1.64 -0.92 -12.77
C MET A 48 3.07 -1.42 -12.64
N PRO A 49 3.93 -0.76 -11.84
CA PRO A 49 5.34 -1.15 -11.72
C PRO A 49 5.55 -2.46 -10.98
N HIS A 50 4.64 -2.78 -10.07
CA HIS A 50 4.67 -3.97 -9.23
C HIS A 50 3.34 -4.71 -9.31
N ASP A 51 3.39 -6.02 -9.09
CA ASP A 51 2.19 -6.84 -9.02
C ASP A 51 1.32 -6.44 -7.82
N PRO A 52 -0.02 -6.52 -7.95
CA PRO A 52 -0.93 -6.31 -6.84
C PRO A 52 -0.63 -7.27 -5.68
N LEU A 53 -0.78 -6.78 -4.46
CA LEU A 53 -0.68 -7.59 -3.26
C LEU A 53 -2.07 -7.94 -2.75
N LEU A 54 -2.27 -9.19 -2.35
CA LEU A 54 -3.40 -9.55 -1.54
C LEU A 54 -3.09 -9.15 -0.09
N ILE A 55 -4.00 -8.41 0.52
CA ILE A 55 -3.84 -7.84 1.85
C ILE A 55 -5.03 -8.17 2.74
N ARG A 56 -4.83 -8.06 4.05
CA ARG A 56 -5.85 -8.20 5.08
C ARG A 56 -5.57 -7.25 6.24
N TRP A 57 -6.62 -6.68 6.80
CA TRP A 57 -6.52 -5.86 8.01
C TRP A 57 -6.87 -6.68 9.23
N SER A 58 -6.17 -6.45 10.34
CA SER A 58 -6.56 -6.94 11.66
C SER A 58 -6.42 -5.80 12.67
N ALA A 59 -7.20 -5.84 13.74
CA ALA A 59 -7.14 -4.85 14.81
C ALA A 59 -6.90 -5.53 16.15
N ASP A 60 -5.99 -4.96 16.92
CA ASP A 60 -5.76 -5.23 18.34
C ASP A 60 -6.28 -4.04 19.16
N ASP A 61 -6.06 -4.03 20.47
CA ASP A 61 -6.54 -2.97 21.36
C ASP A 61 -5.94 -1.59 21.06
N ASP A 62 -4.69 -1.53 20.59
CA ASP A 62 -3.92 -0.29 20.41
C ASP A 62 -3.51 0.00 18.97
N LYS A 63 -3.64 -0.96 18.06
CA LYS A 63 -3.17 -0.84 16.68
C LYS A 63 -4.00 -1.63 15.68
N VAL A 64 -3.94 -1.18 14.44
CA VAL A 64 -4.40 -1.92 13.26
C VAL A 64 -3.18 -2.39 12.48
N SER A 65 -3.15 -3.65 12.12
CA SER A 65 -2.09 -4.26 11.33
C SER A 65 -2.57 -4.56 9.91
N LEU A 66 -1.76 -4.18 8.92
CA LEU A 66 -1.92 -4.55 7.53
C LEU A 66 -1.02 -5.74 7.24
N HIS A 67 -1.60 -6.84 6.81
CA HIS A 67 -0.90 -8.06 6.45
C HIS A 67 -0.87 -8.25 4.94
N THR A 68 0.19 -8.87 4.44
CA THR A 68 0.20 -9.46 3.11
C THR A 68 -0.26 -10.92 3.22
N VAL A 69 -1.10 -11.36 2.28
CA VAL A 69 -1.64 -12.72 2.24
C VAL A 69 -0.99 -13.49 1.09
N ASP A 70 -0.40 -14.63 1.40
CA ASP A 70 0.15 -15.53 0.39
C ASP A 70 -0.85 -16.66 0.10
N CYS A 71 -1.31 -16.73 -1.15
CA CYS A 71 -2.21 -17.77 -1.65
C CYS A 71 -1.50 -18.87 -2.48
N SER A 72 -0.17 -18.94 -2.42
CA SER A 72 0.61 -19.93 -3.19
C SER A 72 0.33 -21.37 -2.77
N ALA A 73 -0.14 -21.57 -1.54
CA ALA A 73 -0.55 -22.87 -1.03
C ALA A 73 -1.82 -22.75 -0.19
N VAL A 74 -2.70 -23.71 -0.31
CA VAL A 74 -3.92 -23.86 0.49
C VAL A 74 -4.01 -25.26 1.05
N CYS A 75 -4.62 -25.40 2.22
CA CYS A 75 -4.86 -26.69 2.85
C CYS A 75 -6.33 -26.75 3.26
N ASP A 76 -6.98 -27.90 3.03
CA ASP A 76 -8.30 -28.12 3.58
C ASP A 76 -8.18 -28.27 5.10
N SER A 77 -9.01 -27.54 5.83
CA SER A 77 -9.04 -27.59 7.31
C SER A 77 -9.39 -28.98 7.87
N ALA A 78 -10.02 -29.85 7.07
CA ALA A 78 -10.33 -31.22 7.42
C ALA A 78 -9.13 -32.17 7.31
N GLU A 79 -8.05 -31.77 6.65
CA GLU A 79 -6.85 -32.58 6.49
C GLU A 79 -6.04 -32.65 7.79
N SER A 80 -5.46 -33.82 8.06
CA SER A 80 -4.64 -34.03 9.27
C SER A 80 -3.38 -33.14 9.34
N ILE A 81 -2.93 -32.63 8.22
CA ILE A 81 -1.77 -31.73 8.12
C ILE A 81 -2.12 -30.24 8.38
N ALA A 82 -3.41 -29.88 8.39
CA ALA A 82 -3.85 -28.49 8.55
C ALA A 82 -3.23 -27.77 9.76
N PRO A 83 -3.12 -28.33 10.97
CA PRO A 83 -2.50 -27.66 12.11
C PRO A 83 -0.99 -27.37 11.91
N GLY A 84 -0.31 -28.21 11.12
CA GLY A 84 1.09 -28.00 10.72
C GLY A 84 1.22 -26.92 9.66
N PHE A 85 0.31 -26.91 8.69
CA PHE A 85 0.25 -25.91 7.63
C PHE A 85 0.00 -24.52 8.19
N GLU A 86 -0.99 -24.33 9.05
CA GLU A 86 -1.32 -23.03 9.67
C GLU A 86 -0.14 -22.44 10.46
N ARG A 87 0.60 -23.26 11.18
CA ARG A 87 1.80 -22.81 11.92
C ARG A 87 2.93 -22.33 11.02
N ASN A 88 2.98 -22.80 9.77
CA ASN A 88 3.99 -22.43 8.78
C ASN A 88 3.51 -21.36 7.79
N LYS A 89 2.25 -20.91 7.89
CA LYS A 89 1.64 -19.94 6.99
C LYS A 89 0.99 -18.80 7.77
N ILE A 90 1.82 -18.05 8.49
CA ILE A 90 1.39 -16.82 9.16
C ILE A 90 1.54 -15.66 8.18
N ASP A 91 0.48 -14.89 8.00
CA ASP A 91 0.49 -13.69 7.17
C ASP A 91 1.45 -12.64 7.75
N PRO A 92 2.52 -12.24 7.04
CA PRO A 92 3.46 -11.26 7.55
C PRO A 92 2.83 -9.88 7.67
N VAL A 93 3.16 -9.18 8.76
CA VAL A 93 2.74 -7.79 8.96
C VAL A 93 3.57 -6.88 8.05
N MET A 94 2.92 -6.21 7.10
CA MET A 94 3.52 -5.21 6.23
C MET A 94 3.68 -3.86 6.94
N GLN A 95 2.65 -3.45 7.69
CA GLN A 95 2.60 -2.17 8.40
C GLN A 95 1.68 -2.26 9.61
N ALA A 96 2.06 -1.60 10.69
CA ALA A 96 1.21 -1.38 11.85
C ALA A 96 0.90 0.11 11.99
N PHE A 97 -0.35 0.41 12.36
CA PHE A 97 -0.86 1.76 12.53
C PHE A 97 -1.43 1.91 13.94
N PRO A 98 -0.94 2.86 14.75
CA PRO A 98 -1.59 3.18 16.01
C PRO A 98 -3.04 3.62 15.79
N ILE A 99 -3.96 3.19 16.64
CA ILE A 99 -5.34 3.66 16.63
C ILE A 99 -5.35 5.12 17.10
N ALA A 100 -5.78 6.03 16.24
CA ALA A 100 -5.88 7.46 16.54
C ALA A 100 -7.18 7.80 17.25
N ALA A 101 -8.26 7.08 16.97
CA ALA A 101 -9.56 7.23 17.59
C ALA A 101 -10.43 6.00 17.31
N VAL A 102 -11.52 5.88 18.03
CA VAL A 102 -12.60 4.91 17.79
C VAL A 102 -13.85 5.70 17.43
N SER A 103 -14.70 5.18 16.54
CA SER A 103 -15.96 5.81 16.19
C SER A 103 -16.88 5.91 17.42
N PRO A 104 -17.79 6.92 17.49
CA PRO A 104 -18.65 7.11 18.66
C PRO A 104 -19.54 5.91 19.02
N ASP A 105 -19.90 5.12 18.02
CA ASP A 105 -20.70 3.89 18.15
C ASP A 105 -19.84 2.64 18.35
N SER A 106 -18.51 2.80 18.44
CA SER A 106 -17.53 1.72 18.54
C SER A 106 -17.58 0.69 17.40
N SER A 107 -18.09 1.07 16.24
CA SER A 107 -18.20 0.18 15.06
C SER A 107 -16.97 0.22 14.16
N ALA A 108 -16.07 1.19 14.35
CA ALA A 108 -14.91 1.41 13.51
C ALA A 108 -13.73 1.99 14.29
N VAL A 109 -12.53 1.76 13.78
CA VAL A 109 -11.28 2.37 14.27
C VAL A 109 -10.73 3.34 13.23
N VAL A 110 -10.07 4.40 13.70
CA VAL A 110 -9.49 5.45 12.85
C VAL A 110 -7.97 5.38 12.94
N ILE A 111 -7.31 5.31 11.80
CA ILE A 111 -5.85 5.26 11.67
C ILE A 111 -5.35 6.35 10.72
N GLU A 112 -4.12 6.83 10.94
CA GLU A 112 -3.43 7.76 10.01
C GLU A 112 -2.73 6.95 8.91
N VAL A 113 -3.09 7.19 7.65
CA VAL A 113 -2.60 6.41 6.50
C VAL A 113 -1.84 7.23 5.47
N GLY A 114 -1.82 8.56 5.60
CA GLY A 114 -1.20 9.43 4.60
C GLY A 114 0.29 9.17 4.42
N SER A 115 1.00 8.97 5.52
CA SER A 115 2.43 8.68 5.52
C SER A 115 2.76 7.30 4.91
N PHE A 116 1.86 6.33 5.04
CA PHE A 116 2.01 5.01 4.46
C PHE A 116 1.89 5.04 2.94
N PHE A 117 0.80 5.60 2.41
CA PHE A 117 0.57 5.67 0.96
C PHE A 117 1.56 6.59 0.24
N ALA A 118 2.12 7.59 0.94
CA ALA A 118 3.17 8.48 0.41
C ALA A 118 4.57 8.05 0.85
N SER A 119 4.83 6.75 0.94
CA SER A 119 6.13 6.19 1.33
C SER A 119 6.83 5.50 0.17
N ASP A 120 8.15 5.34 0.29
CA ASP A 120 8.98 4.62 -0.68
C ASP A 120 8.96 3.09 -0.48
N GLN A 121 7.80 2.55 -0.07
CA GLN A 121 7.63 1.10 0.01
C GLN A 121 7.48 0.50 -1.39
N LYS A 122 7.97 -0.72 -1.56
CA LYS A 122 8.01 -1.40 -2.86
C LYS A 122 6.70 -1.33 -3.65
N PRO A 123 5.51 -1.57 -3.09
CA PRO A 123 4.28 -1.54 -3.87
C PRO A 123 3.96 -0.16 -4.46
N PHE A 124 4.47 0.92 -3.87
CA PHE A 124 4.16 2.30 -4.25
C PHE A 124 5.24 2.97 -5.13
N ARG A 125 6.38 2.29 -5.32
CA ARG A 125 7.46 2.84 -6.15
C ARG A 125 7.06 2.91 -7.62
N PRO A 126 7.39 4.00 -8.32
CA PRO A 126 7.18 4.09 -9.76
C PRO A 126 8.20 3.28 -10.56
N PHE A 127 9.31 2.87 -9.92
CA PHE A 127 10.43 2.17 -10.55
C PHE A 127 10.20 0.66 -10.57
N LEU A 128 10.59 0.03 -11.69
CA LEU A 128 10.62 -1.43 -11.79
C LEU A 128 11.81 -2.00 -11.00
N ASP A 129 11.63 -3.19 -10.45
CA ASP A 129 12.77 -3.95 -9.92
C ASP A 129 13.72 -4.33 -11.07
N ALA A 130 15.02 -4.27 -10.81
CA ALA A 130 16.02 -4.77 -11.75
C ALA A 130 15.82 -6.27 -11.96
N SER A 131 15.76 -6.71 -13.23
CA SER A 131 15.63 -8.13 -13.53
C SER A 131 16.87 -8.89 -13.01
N PRO A 132 16.71 -10.14 -12.52
CA PRO A 132 17.85 -10.95 -12.07
C PRO A 132 18.94 -11.09 -13.15
N LEU A 133 18.54 -11.19 -14.43
CA LEU A 133 19.45 -11.24 -15.58
C LEU A 133 20.20 -9.92 -15.76
N ALA A 134 19.55 -8.77 -15.60
CA ALA A 134 20.21 -7.47 -15.68
C ALA A 134 21.29 -7.33 -14.61
N LYS A 135 21.04 -7.80 -13.39
CA LYS A 135 22.00 -7.84 -12.28
C LYS A 135 23.19 -8.77 -12.61
N LEU A 136 22.92 -9.96 -13.19
CA LEU A 136 23.95 -10.94 -13.53
C LEU A 136 24.90 -10.43 -14.62
N PHE A 137 24.40 -9.68 -15.60
CA PHE A 137 25.20 -9.15 -16.70
C PHE A 137 25.76 -7.75 -16.46
N GLY A 138 25.62 -7.20 -15.23
CA GLY A 138 26.05 -5.84 -14.92
C GLY A 138 25.36 -4.77 -15.78
N LEU A 139 24.24 -5.12 -16.41
CA LEU A 139 23.42 -4.17 -17.14
C LEU A 139 22.86 -3.15 -16.15
N ARG A 140 22.75 -1.90 -16.59
CA ARG A 140 22.26 -0.79 -15.77
C ARG A 140 21.09 -1.23 -14.91
N GLU A 141 21.24 -1.08 -13.60
CA GLU A 141 20.12 -1.22 -12.68
C GLU A 141 18.95 -0.38 -13.18
N SER A 142 17.74 -0.92 -13.04
CA SER A 142 16.53 -0.13 -13.28
C SER A 142 16.66 1.20 -12.56
N MET A 143 16.19 2.28 -13.18
CA MET A 143 16.26 3.63 -12.63
C MET A 143 15.85 3.60 -11.16
N GLN A 144 16.77 3.95 -10.28
CA GLN A 144 16.53 4.09 -8.86
C GLN A 144 16.71 5.55 -8.47
N GLY A 145 15.76 6.06 -7.70
CA GLY A 145 15.81 7.42 -7.19
C GLY A 145 15.96 7.44 -5.68
N LYS A 146 16.63 8.48 -5.19
CA LYS A 146 16.61 8.80 -3.76
C LYS A 146 15.30 9.49 -3.42
N PHE A 147 14.46 8.85 -2.62
CA PHE A 147 13.16 9.36 -2.21
C PHE A 147 13.28 10.64 -1.37
N GLN A 148 12.44 11.63 -1.69
CA GLN A 148 12.37 12.93 -1.00
C GLN A 148 11.06 13.00 -0.21
N LYS A 149 11.09 12.49 1.02
CA LYS A 149 9.91 12.36 1.88
C LYS A 149 9.19 13.69 2.10
N GLU A 150 9.95 14.76 2.38
CA GLU A 150 9.39 16.08 2.70
C GLU A 150 8.69 16.77 1.51
N MET A 151 8.98 16.31 0.28
CA MET A 151 8.36 16.82 -0.94
C MET A 151 7.27 15.88 -1.47
N SER A 152 7.09 14.74 -0.84
CA SER A 152 6.11 13.72 -1.22
C SER A 152 4.88 13.77 -0.32
N GLY A 153 3.72 13.35 -0.85
CA GLY A 153 2.50 13.37 -0.04
C GLY A 153 1.26 12.93 -0.81
N VAL A 154 0.15 12.80 -0.09
CA VAL A 154 -1.16 12.49 -0.67
C VAL A 154 -1.72 13.74 -1.35
N VAL A 155 -2.12 13.60 -2.61
CA VAL A 155 -2.73 14.67 -3.43
C VAL A 155 -4.25 14.66 -3.27
N SER A 156 -4.85 13.48 -3.39
CA SER A 156 -6.30 13.30 -3.26
C SER A 156 -6.65 11.91 -2.76
N MET A 157 -7.85 11.77 -2.25
CA MET A 157 -8.44 10.51 -1.81
C MET A 157 -9.88 10.42 -2.27
N GLN A 158 -10.33 9.22 -2.61
CA GLN A 158 -11.68 8.91 -3.02
C GLN A 158 -12.11 7.59 -2.37
N ALA A 159 -13.35 7.51 -1.95
CA ALA A 159 -13.95 6.28 -1.43
C ALA A 159 -15.17 5.92 -2.26
N PHE A 160 -15.28 4.65 -2.59
CA PHE A 160 -16.36 4.04 -3.35
C PHE A 160 -16.96 2.89 -2.54
N PRO A 161 -18.11 2.34 -2.91
CA PRO A 161 -18.73 1.23 -2.18
C PRO A 161 -17.85 -0.01 -2.02
N GLU A 162 -16.96 -0.28 -2.99
CA GLU A 162 -16.14 -1.51 -3.04
C GLU A 162 -14.63 -1.25 -3.05
N ASN A 163 -14.21 0.01 -3.15
CA ASN A 163 -12.78 0.36 -3.16
C ASN A 163 -12.50 1.77 -2.65
N VAL A 164 -11.23 2.03 -2.39
CA VAL A 164 -10.70 3.36 -2.08
C VAL A 164 -9.50 3.66 -2.97
N ASN A 165 -9.33 4.92 -3.36
CA ASN A 165 -8.20 5.37 -4.13
C ASN A 165 -7.45 6.49 -3.39
N PHE A 166 -6.13 6.34 -3.30
CA PHE A 166 -5.22 7.40 -2.88
C PHE A 166 -4.36 7.81 -4.06
N ARG A 167 -4.41 9.07 -4.45
CA ARG A 167 -3.46 9.65 -5.39
C ARG A 167 -2.35 10.32 -4.62
N THR A 168 -1.12 9.89 -4.84
CA THR A 168 0.06 10.37 -4.13
C THR A 168 1.04 10.98 -5.12
N ARG A 169 1.78 11.98 -4.66
CA ARG A 169 2.92 12.56 -5.36
C ARG A 169 4.19 12.06 -4.70
N MET A 170 5.02 11.41 -5.48
CA MET A 170 6.28 10.80 -5.07
C MET A 170 7.42 11.54 -5.73
N VAL A 171 8.27 12.17 -4.94
CA VAL A 171 9.41 12.96 -5.43
C VAL A 171 10.71 12.22 -5.16
N TYR A 172 11.55 12.17 -6.19
CA TYR A 172 12.86 11.49 -6.14
C TYR A 172 13.93 12.38 -6.74
N THR A 173 15.18 12.15 -6.34
CA THR A 173 16.36 12.62 -7.07
C THR A 173 16.93 11.43 -7.83
N VAL A 174 16.99 11.54 -9.16
CA VAL A 174 17.48 10.49 -10.07
C VAL A 174 18.61 11.09 -10.90
N TYR A 175 19.83 10.52 -10.78
CA TYR A 175 21.02 11.06 -11.44
C TYR A 175 21.19 12.58 -11.23
N ASP A 176 21.06 13.03 -9.98
CA ASP A 176 21.13 14.43 -9.56
C ASP A 176 20.05 15.36 -10.13
N HIS A 177 19.03 14.82 -10.78
CA HIS A 177 17.89 15.57 -11.29
C HIS A 177 16.60 15.25 -10.52
N PRO A 178 15.72 16.25 -10.32
CA PRO A 178 14.42 16.00 -9.71
C PRO A 178 13.52 15.17 -10.65
N PHE A 179 12.89 14.17 -10.07
CA PHE A 179 11.90 13.33 -10.74
C PHE A 179 10.65 13.27 -9.87
N THR A 180 9.49 13.44 -10.47
CA THR A 180 8.21 13.34 -9.78
C THR A 180 7.30 12.36 -10.49
N ALA A 181 6.75 11.42 -9.73
CA ALA A 181 5.69 10.54 -10.19
C ALA A 181 4.43 10.77 -9.34
N GLU A 182 3.28 10.65 -9.95
CA GLU A 182 2.01 10.51 -9.24
C GLU A 182 1.56 9.05 -9.35
N MET A 183 1.23 8.47 -8.19
CA MET A 183 0.75 7.11 -8.08
C MET A 183 -0.73 7.14 -7.67
N THR A 184 -1.52 6.24 -8.22
CA THR A 184 -2.86 5.93 -7.72
C THR A 184 -2.84 4.53 -7.15
N VAL A 185 -3.19 4.44 -5.88
CA VAL A 185 -3.24 3.22 -5.09
C VAL A 185 -4.68 2.92 -4.72
#